data_2f6dfa91ad1e416cf0146fbe23be5e51
#
_entry.id   2f6dfa91ad1e416cf0146fbe23be5e51
#
_cell.length_a   1.000
_cell.length_b   1.000
_cell.length_c   1.000
_cell.angle_alpha   90.00
_cell.angle_beta   90.00
_cell.angle_gamma   90.00
#
_symmetry.space_group_name_H-M   'P 1'
#
loop_
_entity.id
_entity.type
_entity.pdbx_description
1 polymer ?
#
loop_
_entity_poly.entity_id
_entity_poly.type
_entity_poly.pdbx_seq_one_letter_code
_entity_poly.pdbx_strand_id
1 'polypeptide(L)'
;VVVVASEGLKTKDGTPIVEPIFTMGRATYYGDVSAHLANVVIQKLGIKARSEKPGICGRASAMFQSSVDREEAILAGKEAVCAAMEEKTGIMIGFQRTNDIIYQVKPIEIPIENVMMYENCLPDKYINSSENGVTQEFIQWCRPLIGEKLPQYVSFR
;
A
#
# COMPACT_ATOMS: atom_id res chain seq x y z
N VAL A 1 17.61 10.68 -8.94
CA VAL A 1 16.21 10.29 -9.12
C VAL A 1 15.95 9.05 -8.27
N VAL A 2 14.80 9.00 -7.63
CA VAL A 2 14.30 7.81 -6.90
C VAL A 2 13.03 7.33 -7.61
N VAL A 3 12.97 6.04 -7.87
CA VAL A 3 11.79 5.38 -8.45
C VAL A 3 11.25 4.39 -7.43
N VAL A 4 9.97 4.51 -7.10
CA VAL A 4 9.26 3.57 -6.25
C VAL A 4 8.34 2.74 -7.12
N ALA A 5 8.55 1.44 -7.15
CA ALA A 5 7.80 0.53 -8.00
C ALA A 5 7.04 -0.51 -7.17
N SER A 6 5.84 -0.86 -7.62
CA SER A 6 5.04 -1.94 -7.04
C SER A 6 5.58 -3.30 -7.47
N GLU A 7 5.39 -4.30 -6.62
CA GLU A 7 5.66 -5.70 -6.93
C GLU A 7 4.84 -6.22 -8.12
N GLY A 8 3.62 -5.72 -8.29
CA GLY A 8 2.71 -6.12 -9.37
C GLY A 8 2.88 -5.36 -10.69
N LEU A 9 4.04 -4.72 -10.94
CA LEU A 9 4.27 -3.97 -12.17
C LEU A 9 4.15 -4.86 -13.40
N LYS A 10 3.38 -4.38 -14.39
CA LYS A 10 3.10 -5.08 -15.64
C LYS A 10 3.58 -4.27 -16.84
N THR A 11 3.83 -4.95 -17.93
CA THR A 11 4.03 -4.36 -19.25
C THR A 11 2.70 -3.86 -19.84
N LYS A 12 2.73 -3.18 -20.97
CA LYS A 12 1.50 -2.63 -21.61
C LYS A 12 0.50 -3.69 -22.04
N ASP A 13 0.96 -4.90 -22.30
CA ASP A 13 0.12 -6.05 -22.66
C ASP A 13 -0.41 -6.83 -21.43
N GLY A 14 -0.15 -6.32 -20.21
CA GLY A 14 -0.63 -6.92 -18.97
C GLY A 14 0.26 -8.05 -18.42
N THR A 15 1.37 -8.37 -19.08
CA THR A 15 2.31 -9.39 -18.60
C THR A 15 3.13 -8.85 -17.42
N PRO A 16 3.34 -9.62 -16.34
CA PRO A 16 4.24 -9.21 -15.26
C PRO A 16 5.64 -8.89 -15.78
N ILE A 17 6.25 -7.80 -15.28
CA ILE A 17 7.58 -7.36 -15.74
C ILE A 17 8.71 -8.31 -15.32
N VAL A 18 8.44 -9.14 -14.31
CA VAL A 18 9.34 -10.19 -13.84
C VAL A 18 8.62 -11.52 -13.82
N GLU A 19 9.34 -12.58 -14.13
CA GLU A 19 8.78 -13.94 -14.14
C GLU A 19 8.34 -14.39 -12.74
N PRO A 20 7.26 -15.17 -12.64
CA PRO A 20 6.90 -15.85 -11.40
C PRO A 20 8.02 -16.80 -10.95
N ILE A 21 8.40 -16.70 -9.67
CA ILE A 21 9.38 -17.62 -9.07
C ILE A 21 8.69 -18.87 -8.53
N PHE A 22 7.51 -18.66 -7.92
CA PHE A 22 6.80 -19.71 -7.22
C PHE A 22 5.31 -19.40 -7.12
N THR A 23 4.48 -20.42 -7.26
CA THR A 23 3.02 -20.31 -7.10
C THR A 23 2.56 -21.33 -6.04
N MET A 24 1.80 -20.87 -5.06
CA MET A 24 1.23 -21.69 -4.02
C MET A 24 -0.28 -21.39 -3.91
N GLY A 25 -1.10 -22.34 -4.31
CA GLY A 25 -2.55 -22.14 -4.38
C GLY A 25 -2.90 -20.98 -5.33
N ARG A 26 -3.46 -19.90 -4.78
CA ARG A 26 -3.83 -18.70 -5.55
C ARG A 26 -2.77 -17.59 -5.49
N ALA A 27 -1.76 -17.74 -4.65
CA ALA A 27 -0.70 -16.74 -4.49
C ALA A 27 0.44 -17.02 -5.45
N THR A 28 0.81 -16.03 -6.25
CA THR A 28 1.97 -16.05 -7.14
C THR A 28 3.03 -15.11 -6.59
N TYR A 29 4.23 -15.63 -6.38
CA TYR A 29 5.40 -14.88 -5.93
C TYR A 29 6.27 -14.54 -7.13
N TYR A 30 6.46 -13.25 -7.35
CA TYR A 30 7.25 -12.72 -8.46
C TYR A 30 8.69 -12.45 -8.06
N GLY A 31 9.56 -12.33 -9.07
CA GLY A 31 10.94 -11.89 -8.92
C GLY A 31 11.06 -10.45 -8.41
N ASP A 32 12.28 -10.01 -8.21
CA ASP A 32 12.58 -8.66 -7.70
C ASP A 32 12.44 -7.60 -8.81
N VAL A 33 11.31 -6.88 -8.79
CA VAL A 33 11.01 -5.80 -9.73
C VAL A 33 12.04 -4.68 -9.63
N SER A 34 12.51 -4.34 -8.43
CA SER A 34 13.47 -3.25 -8.24
C SER A 34 14.82 -3.58 -8.86
N ALA A 35 15.31 -4.82 -8.70
CA ALA A 35 16.53 -5.29 -9.32
C ALA A 35 16.40 -5.33 -10.86
N HIS A 36 15.27 -5.79 -11.37
CA HIS A 36 15.00 -5.79 -12.80
C HIS A 36 15.06 -4.36 -13.37
N LEU A 37 14.36 -3.40 -12.76
CA LEU A 37 14.38 -1.99 -13.21
C LEU A 37 15.77 -1.38 -13.13
N ALA A 38 16.54 -1.64 -12.07
CA ALA A 38 17.92 -1.17 -11.95
C ALA A 38 18.78 -1.68 -13.11
N ASN A 39 18.64 -2.97 -13.47
CA ASN A 39 19.34 -3.56 -14.61
C ASN A 39 18.92 -2.92 -15.94
N VAL A 40 17.64 -2.67 -16.14
CA VAL A 40 17.12 -1.98 -17.35
C VAL A 40 17.74 -0.58 -17.47
N VAL A 41 17.78 0.19 -16.38
CA VAL A 41 18.40 1.54 -16.37
C VAL A 41 19.88 1.46 -16.73
N ILE A 42 20.63 0.54 -16.13
CA ILE A 42 22.05 0.36 -16.43
C ILE A 42 22.25 -0.01 -17.91
N GLN A 43 21.51 -0.98 -18.43
CA GLN A 43 21.65 -1.47 -19.79
C GLN A 43 21.21 -0.46 -20.86
N LYS A 44 20.11 0.24 -20.62
CA LYS A 44 19.52 1.14 -21.62
C LYS A 44 20.09 2.55 -21.60
N LEU A 45 20.48 3.04 -20.42
CA LEU A 45 20.90 4.43 -20.23
C LEU A 45 22.38 4.57 -19.86
N GLY A 46 23.07 3.49 -19.53
CA GLY A 46 24.47 3.53 -19.08
C GLY A 46 24.67 4.24 -17.73
N ILE A 47 23.59 4.41 -16.96
CA ILE A 47 23.58 5.12 -15.69
C ILE A 47 23.65 4.10 -14.55
N LYS A 48 24.54 4.35 -13.57
CA LYS A 48 24.59 3.53 -12.37
C LYS A 48 23.27 3.59 -11.61
N ALA A 49 22.61 2.47 -11.44
CA ALA A 49 21.40 2.30 -10.64
C ALA A 49 21.61 1.28 -9.52
N ARG A 50 20.85 1.40 -8.46
CA ARG A 50 20.79 0.47 -7.34
C ARG A 50 19.34 0.16 -7.04
N SER A 51 19.10 -1.03 -6.53
CA SER A 51 17.78 -1.47 -6.05
C SER A 51 17.82 -1.71 -4.56
N GLU A 52 16.75 -1.35 -3.89
CA GLU A 52 16.55 -1.59 -2.47
C GLU A 52 15.17 -2.19 -2.25
N LYS A 53 15.12 -3.17 -1.37
CA LYS A 53 13.90 -3.81 -0.89
C LYS A 53 13.81 -3.59 0.61
N PRO A 54 12.99 -2.66 1.11
CA PRO A 54 12.92 -2.37 2.54
C PRO A 54 12.55 -3.57 3.41
N GLY A 55 11.77 -4.50 2.87
CA GLY A 55 11.44 -5.76 3.54
C GLY A 55 10.88 -5.55 4.95
N ILE A 56 11.36 -6.36 5.89
CA ILE A 56 10.89 -6.32 7.28
C ILE A 56 11.29 -5.02 8.01
N CYS A 57 12.42 -4.41 7.65
CA CYS A 57 12.85 -3.15 8.25
C CYS A 57 11.85 -2.02 7.96
N GLY A 58 11.30 -1.95 6.74
CA GLY A 58 10.26 -0.99 6.41
C GLY A 58 8.92 -1.28 7.10
N ARG A 59 8.60 -2.56 7.32
CA ARG A 59 7.32 -2.99 7.93
C ARG A 59 7.32 -2.91 9.45
N ALA A 60 8.45 -3.10 10.10
CA ALA A 60 8.57 -3.21 11.56
C ALA A 60 9.21 -1.98 12.22
N SER A 61 9.36 -0.87 11.50
CA SER A 61 9.97 0.34 12.04
C SER A 61 8.98 1.12 12.90
N ALA A 62 9.05 0.96 14.21
CA ALA A 62 8.20 1.71 15.15
C ALA A 62 8.38 3.24 15.05
N MET A 63 9.55 3.70 14.60
CA MET A 63 9.84 5.14 14.40
C MET A 63 8.97 5.78 13.32
N PHE A 64 8.59 5.01 12.31
CA PHE A 64 7.78 5.49 11.16
C PHE A 64 6.36 4.95 11.19
N GLN A 65 5.92 4.38 12.30
CA GLN A 65 4.55 3.93 12.46
C GLN A 65 3.61 5.12 12.55
N SER A 66 2.56 5.13 11.74
CA SER A 66 1.47 6.10 11.86
C SER A 66 0.72 5.88 13.19
N SER A 67 0.50 6.95 13.95
CA SER A 67 -0.35 6.90 15.15
C SER A 67 -1.79 6.52 14.80
N VAL A 68 -2.29 7.00 13.66
CA VAL A 68 -3.63 6.70 13.14
C VAL A 68 -3.75 5.21 12.83
N ASP A 69 -2.83 4.64 12.07
CA ASP A 69 -2.85 3.21 11.73
C ASP A 69 -2.79 2.33 12.97
N ARG A 70 -1.98 2.72 13.96
CA ARG A 70 -1.89 1.98 15.22
C ARG A 70 -3.19 2.01 16.01
N GLU A 71 -3.81 3.16 16.15
CA GLU A 71 -5.07 3.33 16.87
C GLU A 71 -6.21 2.60 16.18
N GLU A 72 -6.29 2.69 14.86
CA GLU A 72 -7.27 1.97 14.06
C GLU A 72 -7.06 0.46 14.09
N ALA A 73 -5.83 -0.03 14.05
CA ALA A 73 -5.53 -1.45 14.21
C ALA A 73 -6.00 -1.99 15.59
N ILE A 74 -5.78 -1.23 16.66
CA ILE A 74 -6.26 -1.57 18.00
C ILE A 74 -7.80 -1.57 18.02
N LEU A 75 -8.44 -0.56 17.42
CA LEU A 75 -9.89 -0.47 17.32
C LEU A 75 -10.46 -1.67 16.54
N ALA A 76 -9.89 -1.98 15.38
CA ALA A 76 -10.30 -3.14 14.58
C ALA A 76 -10.22 -4.44 15.37
N GLY A 77 -9.15 -4.64 16.14
CA GLY A 77 -8.99 -5.82 17.00
C GLY A 77 -10.05 -5.90 18.09
N LYS A 78 -10.37 -4.78 18.74
CA LYS A 78 -11.43 -4.73 19.77
C LYS A 78 -12.81 -5.07 19.16
N GLU A 79 -13.16 -4.45 18.05
CA GLU A 79 -14.44 -4.70 17.36
C GLU A 79 -14.54 -6.15 16.87
N ALA A 80 -13.44 -6.73 16.39
CA ALA A 80 -13.41 -8.14 16.00
C ALA A 80 -13.68 -9.08 17.18
N VAL A 81 -13.13 -8.79 18.36
CA VAL A 81 -13.41 -9.56 19.58
C VAL A 81 -14.89 -9.39 20.00
N CYS A 82 -15.43 -8.18 19.97
CA CYS A 82 -16.84 -7.95 20.28
C CYS A 82 -17.74 -8.72 19.31
N ALA A 83 -17.49 -8.69 18.02
CA ALA A 83 -18.24 -9.45 17.03
C ALA A 83 -18.16 -10.98 17.28
N ALA A 84 -16.98 -11.48 17.64
CA ALA A 84 -16.82 -12.90 17.99
C ALA A 84 -17.59 -13.28 19.25
N MET A 85 -17.66 -12.42 20.24
CA MET A 85 -18.47 -12.64 21.44
C MET A 85 -19.98 -12.60 21.17
N GLU A 86 -20.39 -11.92 20.11
CA GLU A 86 -21.76 -11.90 19.58
C GLU A 86 -22.02 -13.07 18.61
N GLU A 87 -21.11 -14.05 18.54
CA GLU A 87 -21.19 -15.24 17.68
C GLU A 87 -21.27 -14.92 16.17
N LYS A 88 -20.84 -13.72 15.74
CA LYS A 88 -20.77 -13.33 14.35
C LYS A 88 -19.61 -14.03 13.66
N THR A 89 -19.86 -14.56 12.46
CA THR A 89 -18.86 -15.26 11.63
C THR A 89 -18.92 -14.78 10.20
N GLY A 90 -17.88 -15.06 9.41
CA GLY A 90 -17.85 -14.69 7.99
C GLY A 90 -17.78 -13.18 7.74
N ILE A 91 -17.25 -12.42 8.69
CA ILE A 91 -17.10 -10.96 8.57
C ILE A 91 -15.64 -10.53 8.74
N MET A 92 -15.34 -9.37 8.18
CA MET A 92 -14.10 -8.62 8.41
C MET A 92 -14.47 -7.25 8.99
N ILE A 93 -13.71 -6.78 9.98
CA ILE A 93 -13.85 -5.39 10.45
C ILE A 93 -13.11 -4.48 9.49
N GLY A 94 -13.83 -3.52 8.94
CA GLY A 94 -13.31 -2.45 8.12
C GLY A 94 -13.61 -1.08 8.70
N PHE A 95 -13.18 -0.03 8.01
CA PHE A 95 -13.44 1.34 8.42
C PHE A 95 -14.14 2.12 7.30
N GLN A 96 -15.11 2.91 7.70
CA GLN A 96 -15.75 3.87 6.83
C GLN A 96 -15.40 5.28 7.29
N ARG A 97 -14.80 6.08 6.41
CA ARG A 97 -14.58 7.50 6.68
C ARG A 97 -15.93 8.22 6.78
N THR A 98 -16.12 8.96 7.85
CA THR A 98 -17.38 9.66 8.15
C THR A 98 -17.31 11.16 7.92
N ASN A 99 -16.08 11.71 7.82
CA ASN A 99 -15.87 13.13 7.59
C ASN A 99 -14.62 13.34 6.73
N ASP A 100 -14.73 14.16 5.68
CA ASP A 100 -13.64 14.44 4.74
C ASP A 100 -12.81 15.66 5.15
N ILE A 101 -13.34 16.54 5.99
CA ILE A 101 -12.65 17.76 6.45
C ILE A 101 -11.76 17.43 7.65
N ILE A 102 -12.32 16.72 8.63
CA ILE A 102 -11.59 16.21 9.80
C ILE A 102 -11.62 14.70 9.69
N TYR A 103 -10.45 14.08 9.56
CA TYR A 103 -10.38 12.63 9.43
C TYR A 103 -11.05 11.94 10.61
N GLN A 104 -12.10 11.21 10.33
CA GLN A 104 -12.83 10.39 11.28
C GLN A 104 -13.31 9.13 10.59
N VAL A 105 -13.22 8.02 11.29
CA VAL A 105 -13.71 6.73 10.83
C VAL A 105 -14.67 6.11 11.85
N LYS A 106 -15.54 5.26 11.35
CA LYS A 106 -16.30 4.32 12.16
C LYS A 106 -16.00 2.90 11.71
N PRO A 107 -15.89 1.94 12.65
CA PRO A 107 -15.81 0.54 12.29
C PRO A 107 -17.11 0.09 11.62
N ILE A 108 -16.96 -0.80 10.65
CA ILE A 108 -18.06 -1.46 9.93
C ILE A 108 -17.76 -2.95 9.80
N GLU A 109 -18.81 -3.76 9.80
CA GLU A 109 -18.72 -5.17 9.50
C GLU A 109 -18.90 -5.38 8.00
N ILE A 110 -17.97 -6.06 7.39
CA ILE A 110 -17.96 -6.35 5.95
C ILE A 110 -18.05 -7.86 5.78
N PRO A 111 -19.10 -8.40 5.11
CA PRO A 111 -19.15 -9.80 4.78
C PRO A 111 -17.92 -10.25 4.00
N ILE A 112 -17.34 -11.39 4.37
CA ILE A 112 -16.06 -11.85 3.80
C ILE A 112 -16.16 -12.09 2.29
N GLU A 113 -17.31 -12.46 1.79
CA GLU A 113 -17.57 -12.62 0.36
C GLU A 113 -17.44 -11.33 -0.45
N ASN A 114 -17.61 -10.18 0.20
CA ASN A 114 -17.42 -8.86 -0.43
C ASN A 114 -15.95 -8.42 -0.47
N VAL A 115 -15.06 -9.13 0.20
CA VAL A 115 -13.63 -8.85 0.26
C VAL A 115 -12.83 -9.87 -0.55
N MET A 116 -13.20 -11.13 -0.43
CA MET A 116 -12.53 -12.23 -1.13
C MET A 116 -12.64 -12.09 -2.64
N MET A 117 -11.55 -12.32 -3.34
CA MET A 117 -11.48 -12.39 -4.81
C MET A 117 -11.65 -11.07 -5.55
N TYR A 118 -11.82 -9.95 -4.85
CA TYR A 118 -11.93 -8.63 -5.48
C TYR A 118 -10.68 -7.81 -5.21
N GLU A 119 -10.13 -7.24 -6.29
CA GLU A 119 -9.05 -6.25 -6.20
C GLU A 119 -9.69 -4.86 -6.11
N ASN A 120 -9.36 -4.12 -5.05
CA ASN A 120 -9.80 -2.74 -4.90
C ASN A 120 -8.76 -1.80 -5.51
N CYS A 121 -8.95 -1.49 -6.78
CA CYS A 121 -8.03 -0.63 -7.53
C CYS A 121 -8.11 0.82 -7.06
N LEU A 122 -6.99 1.53 -7.15
CA LEU A 122 -6.95 2.98 -6.93
C LEU A 122 -7.82 3.67 -8.00
N PRO A 123 -8.79 4.52 -7.61
CA PRO A 123 -9.60 5.27 -8.58
C PRO A 123 -8.76 6.15 -9.51
N ASP A 124 -9.10 6.19 -10.79
CA ASP A 124 -8.36 6.93 -11.83
C ASP A 124 -8.18 8.41 -11.50
N LYS A 125 -9.15 9.02 -10.82
CA LYS A 125 -9.08 10.43 -10.35
C LYS A 125 -7.88 10.71 -9.44
N TYR A 126 -7.31 9.69 -8.85
CA TYR A 126 -6.13 9.79 -7.97
C TYR A 126 -4.80 9.60 -8.70
N ILE A 127 -4.84 9.20 -9.95
CA ILE A 127 -3.66 9.00 -10.79
C ILE A 127 -3.43 10.27 -11.61
N ASN A 128 -2.20 10.78 -11.67
CA ASN A 128 -1.89 11.94 -12.47
C ASN A 128 -1.93 11.61 -13.98
N SER A 129 -2.03 12.65 -14.83
CA SER A 129 -2.11 12.49 -16.28
C SER A 129 -0.89 11.82 -16.93
N SER A 130 0.24 11.80 -16.25
CA SER A 130 1.47 11.14 -16.70
C SER A 130 1.59 9.69 -16.24
N GLU A 131 0.61 9.18 -15.51
CA GLU A 131 0.52 7.81 -14.99
C GLU A 131 1.73 7.34 -14.14
N ASN A 132 2.49 8.31 -13.61
CA ASN A 132 3.70 8.05 -12.81
C ASN A 132 3.69 8.69 -11.42
N GLY A 133 2.53 9.16 -10.99
CA GLY A 133 2.35 9.79 -9.69
C GLY A 133 0.88 9.95 -9.35
N VAL A 134 0.61 10.62 -8.25
CA VAL A 134 -0.74 10.82 -7.73
C VAL A 134 -1.17 12.28 -7.81
N THR A 135 -2.49 12.50 -7.83
CA THR A 135 -3.08 13.83 -7.85
C THR A 135 -3.02 14.50 -6.48
N GLN A 136 -3.23 15.82 -6.45
CA GLN A 136 -3.33 16.58 -5.21
C GLN A 136 -4.53 16.12 -4.37
N GLU A 137 -5.61 15.67 -5.01
CA GLU A 137 -6.78 15.10 -4.33
C GLU A 137 -6.42 13.85 -3.53
N PHE A 138 -5.61 12.95 -4.13
CA PHE A 138 -5.11 11.78 -3.40
C PHE A 138 -4.24 12.17 -2.20
N ILE A 139 -3.34 13.15 -2.38
CA ILE A 139 -2.48 13.62 -1.29
C ILE A 139 -3.32 14.15 -0.12
N GLN A 140 -4.36 14.92 -0.41
CA GLN A 140 -5.27 15.45 0.62
C GLN A 140 -6.04 14.32 1.32
N TRP A 141 -6.49 13.33 0.56
CA TRP A 141 -7.20 12.17 1.08
C TRP A 141 -6.31 11.28 1.96
N CYS A 142 -5.06 11.06 1.54
CA CYS A 142 -4.11 10.17 2.20
C CYS A 142 -3.39 10.83 3.39
N ARG A 143 -3.17 12.13 3.35
CA ARG A 143 -2.36 12.86 4.35
C ARG A 143 -2.75 12.61 5.80
N PRO A 144 -4.04 12.56 6.19
CA PRO A 144 -4.43 12.26 7.57
C PRO A 144 -3.96 10.89 8.05
N LEU A 145 -3.83 9.91 7.15
CA LEU A 145 -3.41 8.55 7.48
C LEU A 145 -1.94 8.45 7.89
N ILE A 146 -1.13 9.45 7.55
CA ILE A 146 0.28 9.51 7.97
C ILE A 146 0.38 9.77 9.48
N GLY A 147 -0.64 10.42 10.06
CA GLY A 147 -0.66 10.79 11.47
C GLY A 147 0.19 12.04 11.74
N GLU A 148 1.30 11.89 12.43
CA GLU A 148 2.19 12.99 12.77
C GLU A 148 3.07 13.43 11.60
N LYS A 149 3.67 14.62 11.73
CA LYS A 149 4.61 15.11 10.72
C LYS A 149 5.84 14.20 10.65
N LEU A 150 6.20 13.80 9.44
CA LEU A 150 7.44 13.06 9.23
C LEU A 150 8.65 13.90 9.62
N PRO A 151 9.72 13.26 10.14
CA PRO A 151 10.97 13.95 10.46
C PRO A 151 11.50 14.71 9.24
N GLN A 152 11.92 15.95 9.46
CA GLN A 152 12.59 16.73 8.43
C GLN A 152 14.09 16.47 8.50
N TYR A 153 14.64 15.96 7.41
CA TYR A 153 16.07 15.76 7.28
C TYR A 153 16.74 16.97 6.61
N VAL A 154 17.97 17.24 7.01
CA VAL A 154 18.77 18.29 6.38
C VAL A 154 19.06 17.90 4.93
N SER A 155 18.79 18.82 4.01
CA SER A 155 19.18 18.69 2.60
C SER A 155 20.33 19.64 2.29
N PHE A 156 21.38 19.12 1.71
CA PHE A 156 22.58 19.90 1.29
C PHE A 156 22.48 20.34 -0.18
N ARG A 157 21.27 20.55 -0.69
CA ARG A 157 21.03 21.06 -2.05
C ARG A 157 20.84 22.55 -2.03
#